data_4c051bc53f960914dfb9d90bce527d79
#
_entry.id   4c051bc53f960914dfb9d90bce527d79
#
_cell.length_a   1.000
_cell.length_b   1.000
_cell.length_c   1.000
_cell.angle_alpha   90.00
_cell.angle_beta   90.00
_cell.angle_gamma   90.00
#
_symmetry.space_group_name_H-M   'P 1'
#
loop_
_entity.id
_entity.type
_entity.pdbx_description
1 polymer ?
#
loop_
_entity_poly.entity_id
_entity_poly.type
_entity_poly.pdbx_seq_one_letter_code
_entity_poly.pdbx_strand_id
1 'polypeptide(L)'
;MGKKLLIVNTYANLWSTGRIAAEIGEIAVKHGWQCYFAYASESNLCSCEEIRINKSVISYIIHTYLFSRILNLKGFGSWIETKLFIRKIKKIAPDIIHLHNIHQNFLNLPLLFSFLKKAGIPVIWTLHDCWAVTGGCTHFVYNKCENWKTGCYRCPRCGNSDTGGELKGVFRTMPWVLRKKEAYITSVPNLTFVTVSEWLSGVVRSSVVGSVPVQVISNGVDSTRFYPRTDI
;
A
#
# COMPACT_ATOMS: atom_id res chain seq x y z
N MET A 1 21.56 8.03 -18.92
CA MET A 1 20.42 8.54 -18.12
C MET A 1 20.41 7.78 -16.80
N GLY A 2 20.20 8.47 -15.65
CA GLY A 2 20.09 7.80 -14.36
C GLY A 2 18.84 6.94 -14.27
N LYS A 3 18.88 5.87 -13.44
CA LYS A 3 17.72 5.02 -13.14
C LYS A 3 16.60 5.82 -12.47
N LYS A 4 15.36 5.44 -12.69
CA LYS A 4 14.17 6.13 -12.18
C LYS A 4 13.42 5.26 -11.17
N LEU A 5 13.20 5.77 -9.96
CA LEU A 5 12.40 5.14 -8.92
C LEU A 5 11.07 5.90 -8.77
N LEU A 6 9.95 5.19 -8.80
CA LEU A 6 8.64 5.73 -8.43
C LEU A 6 8.18 5.10 -7.12
N ILE A 7 8.08 5.91 -6.08
CA ILE A 7 7.52 5.53 -4.77
C ILE A 7 6.04 5.91 -4.74
N VAL A 8 5.20 5.05 -4.17
CA VAL A 8 3.75 5.29 -4.01
C VAL A 8 3.36 5.03 -2.56
N ASN A 9 2.86 6.06 -1.88
CA ASN A 9 2.38 5.96 -0.51
C ASN A 9 1.19 6.92 -0.29
N THR A 10 0.48 6.78 0.81
CA THR A 10 -0.62 7.70 1.18
C THR A 10 -0.11 9.10 1.51
N TYR A 11 0.96 9.19 2.27
CA TYR A 11 1.61 10.43 2.73
C TYR A 11 3.05 10.48 2.25
N ALA A 12 3.56 11.65 1.89
CA ALA A 12 4.96 11.84 1.56
C ALA A 12 5.68 12.49 2.75
N ASN A 13 6.72 11.81 3.27
CA ASN A 13 7.56 12.27 4.39
C ASN A 13 6.76 12.69 5.65
N LEU A 14 5.60 12.07 5.87
CA LEU A 14 4.75 12.27 7.05
C LEU A 14 4.38 10.93 7.65
N TRP A 15 4.19 10.91 8.96
CA TRP A 15 3.90 9.70 9.74
C TRP A 15 4.99 8.63 9.58
N SER A 16 4.80 7.44 10.15
CA SER A 16 5.82 6.38 10.13
C SER A 16 6.17 5.91 8.72
N THR A 17 5.17 5.43 7.98
CA THR A 17 5.38 4.83 6.65
C THR A 17 5.79 5.83 5.59
N GLY A 18 5.31 7.08 5.68
CA GLY A 18 5.71 8.15 4.78
C GLY A 18 7.16 8.59 4.96
N ARG A 19 7.66 8.60 6.19
CA ARG A 19 9.08 8.89 6.48
C ARG A 19 9.99 7.79 5.96
N ILE A 20 9.68 6.52 6.25
CA ILE A 20 10.45 5.37 5.75
C ILE A 20 10.54 5.41 4.21
N ALA A 21 9.41 5.65 3.55
CA ALA A 21 9.35 5.74 2.10
C ALA A 21 10.18 6.93 1.55
N ALA A 22 10.15 8.08 2.23
CA ALA A 22 10.94 9.25 1.85
C ALA A 22 12.43 9.03 2.04
N GLU A 23 12.86 8.42 3.14
CA GLU A 23 14.26 8.06 3.41
C GLU A 23 14.83 7.12 2.33
N ILE A 24 14.04 6.14 1.88
CA ILE A 24 14.41 5.28 0.74
C ILE A 24 14.60 6.13 -0.52
N GLY A 25 13.72 7.08 -0.78
CA GLY A 25 13.83 7.99 -1.91
C GLY A 25 15.07 8.88 -1.83
N GLU A 26 15.38 9.42 -0.66
CA GLU A 26 16.59 10.21 -0.42
C GLU A 26 17.87 9.43 -0.65
N ILE A 27 17.92 8.17 -0.19
CA ILE A 27 19.04 7.28 -0.45
C ILE A 27 19.19 7.02 -1.97
N ALA A 28 18.08 6.78 -2.67
CA ALA A 28 18.11 6.60 -4.11
C ALA A 28 18.68 7.83 -4.83
N VAL A 29 18.24 9.04 -4.44
CA VAL A 29 18.76 10.31 -4.99
C VAL A 29 20.24 10.47 -4.71
N LYS A 30 20.72 10.17 -3.49
CA LYS A 30 22.15 10.20 -3.13
C LYS A 30 22.99 9.23 -4.00
N HIS A 31 22.38 8.15 -4.49
CA HIS A 31 23.03 7.20 -5.41
C HIS A 31 22.79 7.51 -6.91
N GLY A 32 22.36 8.73 -7.22
CA GLY A 32 22.21 9.21 -8.60
C GLY A 32 20.94 8.75 -9.32
N TRP A 33 19.94 8.24 -8.58
CA TRP A 33 18.64 7.92 -9.16
C TRP A 33 17.75 9.15 -9.25
N GLN A 34 16.93 9.21 -10.27
CA GLN A 34 15.82 10.16 -10.34
C GLN A 34 14.63 9.58 -9.56
N CYS A 35 14.26 10.21 -8.44
CA CYS A 35 13.18 9.74 -7.58
C CYS A 35 11.90 10.55 -7.79
N TYR A 36 10.80 9.85 -7.96
CA TYR A 36 9.43 10.39 -7.98
C TYR A 36 8.64 9.85 -6.80
N PHE A 37 7.96 10.71 -6.06
CA PHE A 37 7.13 10.32 -4.93
C PHE A 37 5.67 10.66 -5.19
N ALA A 38 4.85 9.63 -5.42
CA ALA A 38 3.42 9.76 -5.63
C ALA A 38 2.66 9.57 -4.31
N TYR A 39 1.86 10.56 -3.93
CA TYR A 39 1.10 10.56 -2.67
C TYR A 39 -0.35 11.02 -2.84
N ALA A 40 -1.18 10.73 -1.84
CA ALA A 40 -2.61 11.00 -1.86
C ALA A 40 -3.02 12.22 -1.05
N SER A 41 -2.58 12.30 0.20
CA SER A 41 -3.12 13.25 1.19
C SER A 41 -2.22 14.47 1.37
N GLU A 42 -1.15 14.31 2.11
CA GLU A 42 -0.27 15.41 2.53
C GLU A 42 1.19 15.07 2.27
N SER A 43 1.99 16.09 2.08
CA SER A 43 3.44 16.00 1.90
C SER A 43 4.13 16.97 2.84
N ASN A 44 5.28 16.53 3.37
CA ASN A 44 6.28 17.38 3.95
C ASN A 44 7.56 17.17 3.13
N LEU A 45 8.04 18.22 2.49
CA LEU A 45 9.12 18.24 1.48
C LEU A 45 10.08 17.05 1.56
N CYS A 46 10.30 16.36 0.46
CA CYS A 46 11.30 15.31 0.30
C CYS A 46 12.18 15.62 -0.92
N SER A 47 13.30 14.91 -1.05
CA SER A 47 14.25 15.10 -2.16
C SER A 47 13.74 14.56 -3.50
N CYS A 48 12.59 13.91 -3.52
CA CYS A 48 11.98 13.34 -4.73
C CYS A 48 11.06 14.36 -5.41
N GLU A 49 10.85 14.20 -6.72
CA GLU A 49 9.81 14.94 -7.45
C GLU A 49 8.42 14.48 -7.02
N GLU A 50 7.63 15.40 -6.46
CA GLU A 50 6.35 15.07 -5.86
C GLU A 50 5.21 14.98 -6.87
N ILE A 51 4.38 13.95 -6.73
CA ILE A 51 3.21 13.69 -7.57
C ILE A 51 1.96 13.51 -6.70
N ARG A 52 1.14 14.52 -6.58
CA ARG A 52 -0.16 14.37 -5.91
C ARG A 52 -1.13 13.59 -6.81
N ILE A 53 -1.63 12.43 -6.33
CA ILE A 53 -2.51 11.54 -7.08
C ILE A 53 -3.94 12.05 -7.02
N ASN A 54 -4.49 12.23 -5.82
CA ASN A 54 -5.87 12.65 -5.62
C ASN A 54 -5.95 14.16 -5.43
N LYS A 55 -6.59 14.84 -6.39
CA LYS A 55 -6.83 16.29 -6.35
C LYS A 55 -8.31 16.64 -6.23
N SER A 56 -9.21 15.65 -6.41
CA SER A 56 -10.65 15.85 -6.41
C SER A 56 -11.27 15.50 -5.06
N VAL A 57 -11.78 16.49 -4.37
CA VAL A 57 -12.53 16.30 -3.11
C VAL A 57 -13.78 15.43 -3.34
N ILE A 58 -14.48 15.64 -4.46
CA ILE A 58 -15.68 14.87 -4.82
C ILE A 58 -15.35 13.38 -4.99
N SER A 59 -14.29 13.07 -5.72
CA SER A 59 -13.85 11.68 -5.92
C SER A 59 -13.46 11.03 -4.58
N TYR A 60 -12.77 11.76 -3.71
CA TYR A 60 -12.42 11.29 -2.37
C TYR A 60 -13.69 11.01 -1.52
N ILE A 61 -14.68 11.90 -1.55
CA ILE A 61 -15.96 11.73 -0.85
C ILE A 61 -16.67 10.47 -1.37
N ILE A 62 -16.82 10.32 -2.68
CA ILE A 62 -17.47 9.15 -3.30
C ILE A 62 -16.73 7.87 -2.90
N HIS A 63 -15.40 7.84 -3.02
CA HIS A 63 -14.63 6.65 -2.66
C HIS A 63 -14.77 6.33 -1.18
N THR A 64 -14.70 7.34 -0.30
CA THR A 64 -14.74 7.13 1.15
C THR A 64 -16.15 6.74 1.61
N TYR A 65 -17.18 7.46 1.21
CA TYR A 65 -18.52 7.22 1.74
C TYR A 65 -19.24 6.09 1.00
N LEU A 66 -19.28 6.13 -0.34
CA LEU A 66 -20.00 5.10 -1.09
C LEU A 66 -19.22 3.79 -1.11
N PHE A 67 -17.98 3.80 -1.64
CA PHE A 67 -17.22 2.56 -1.81
C PHE A 67 -16.74 1.99 -0.49
N SER A 68 -16.13 2.80 0.38
CA SER A 68 -15.51 2.25 1.59
C SER A 68 -16.49 2.07 2.73
N ARG A 69 -17.37 3.05 3.02
CA ARG A 69 -18.25 2.99 4.19
C ARG A 69 -19.56 2.26 3.94
N ILE A 70 -20.19 2.42 2.77
CA ILE A 70 -21.47 1.76 2.46
C ILE A 70 -21.20 0.38 1.86
N LEU A 71 -20.47 0.31 0.74
CA LEU A 71 -20.26 -0.93 -0.01
C LEU A 71 -19.15 -1.80 0.57
N ASN A 72 -18.32 -1.28 1.48
CA ASN A 72 -17.16 -1.98 2.04
C ASN A 72 -16.15 -2.44 0.97
N LEU A 73 -15.99 -1.64 -0.08
CA LEU A 73 -15.15 -1.89 -1.27
C LEU A 73 -13.95 -0.94 -1.30
N LYS A 74 -13.12 -0.96 -0.24
CA LYS A 74 -11.87 -0.18 -0.18
C LYS A 74 -10.95 -0.53 -1.35
N GLY A 75 -10.46 0.48 -2.06
CA GLY A 75 -9.58 0.30 -3.21
C GLY A 75 -10.30 0.05 -4.53
N PHE A 76 -11.62 0.20 -4.61
CA PHE A 76 -12.40 0.02 -5.85
C PHE A 76 -13.01 1.33 -6.41
N GLY A 77 -12.84 2.46 -5.73
CA GLY A 77 -13.17 3.81 -6.22
C GLY A 77 -12.01 4.49 -6.97
N SER A 78 -12.03 5.83 -7.09
CA SER A 78 -10.94 6.67 -7.65
C SER A 78 -10.47 6.26 -9.05
N TRP A 79 -11.38 5.93 -9.96
CA TRP A 79 -11.04 5.48 -11.32
C TRP A 79 -10.33 6.56 -12.13
N ILE A 80 -10.82 7.80 -12.09
CA ILE A 80 -10.30 8.90 -12.89
C ILE A 80 -8.87 9.22 -12.44
N GLU A 81 -8.67 9.39 -11.14
CA GLU A 81 -7.38 9.69 -10.54
C GLU A 81 -6.35 8.59 -10.87
N THR A 82 -6.78 7.33 -10.76
CA THR A 82 -5.90 6.20 -11.09
C THR A 82 -5.55 6.17 -12.57
N LYS A 83 -6.50 6.43 -13.48
CA LYS A 83 -6.20 6.52 -14.92
C LYS A 83 -5.23 7.68 -15.23
N LEU A 84 -5.42 8.83 -14.61
CA LEU A 84 -4.51 9.97 -14.76
C LEU A 84 -3.13 9.66 -14.18
N PHE A 85 -3.08 8.99 -13.05
CA PHE A 85 -1.83 8.55 -12.45
C PHE A 85 -1.10 7.54 -13.33
N ILE A 86 -1.78 6.55 -13.89
CA ILE A 86 -1.20 5.59 -14.85
C ILE A 86 -0.61 6.31 -16.08
N ARG A 87 -1.28 7.35 -16.60
CA ARG A 87 -0.72 8.17 -17.69
C ARG A 87 0.59 8.84 -17.27
N LYS A 88 0.69 9.34 -16.03
CA LYS A 88 1.93 9.90 -15.49
C LYS A 88 3.02 8.84 -15.35
N ILE A 89 2.71 7.65 -14.83
CA ILE A 89 3.67 6.54 -14.74
C ILE A 89 4.25 6.21 -16.13
N LYS A 90 3.39 6.12 -17.14
CA LYS A 90 3.84 5.88 -18.53
C LYS A 90 4.76 6.97 -19.07
N LYS A 91 4.52 8.24 -18.71
CA LYS A 91 5.37 9.38 -19.11
C LYS A 91 6.71 9.37 -18.38
N ILE A 92 6.72 9.03 -17.08
CA ILE A 92 7.93 8.92 -16.26
C ILE A 92 8.78 7.76 -16.75
N ALA A 93 8.15 6.64 -17.13
CA ALA A 93 8.78 5.37 -17.47
C ALA A 93 9.78 4.95 -16.38
N PRO A 94 9.33 4.65 -15.15
CA PRO A 94 10.23 4.28 -14.05
C PRO A 94 10.84 2.90 -14.30
N ASP A 95 12.08 2.71 -13.84
CA ASP A 95 12.76 1.41 -13.86
C ASP A 95 12.27 0.49 -12.73
N ILE A 96 11.79 1.08 -11.62
CA ILE A 96 11.22 0.37 -10.46
C ILE A 96 10.02 1.16 -9.93
N ILE A 97 8.96 0.44 -9.56
CA ILE A 97 7.83 0.98 -8.79
C ILE A 97 7.88 0.40 -7.38
N HIS A 98 7.94 1.26 -6.37
CA HIS A 98 7.96 0.87 -4.96
C HIS A 98 6.64 1.30 -4.29
N LEU A 99 5.80 0.32 -3.99
CA LEU A 99 4.54 0.53 -3.30
C LEU A 99 4.73 0.41 -1.79
N HIS A 100 4.05 1.26 -1.03
CA HIS A 100 3.92 1.19 0.42
C HIS A 100 2.44 1.09 0.81
N ASN A 101 1.89 2.04 1.60
CA ASN A 101 0.49 2.03 1.96
C ASN A 101 -0.38 2.60 0.84
N ILE A 102 -1.11 1.73 0.14
CA ILE A 102 -1.98 2.10 -0.99
C ILE A 102 -3.47 1.93 -0.67
N HIS A 103 -3.84 1.72 0.59
CA HIS A 103 -5.18 1.32 1.01
C HIS A 103 -6.13 2.47 1.44
N GLN A 104 -5.71 3.74 1.36
CA GLN A 104 -6.52 4.88 1.84
C GLN A 104 -7.31 5.60 0.73
N ASN A 105 -8.23 4.90 0.08
CA ASN A 105 -9.27 5.50 -0.78
C ASN A 105 -8.79 6.48 -1.88
N PHE A 106 -7.60 6.27 -2.45
CA PHE A 106 -7.05 7.16 -3.47
C PHE A 106 -6.66 6.45 -4.77
N LEU A 107 -6.60 5.12 -4.76
CA LEU A 107 -6.30 4.32 -5.93
C LEU A 107 -7.40 3.29 -6.20
N ASN A 108 -7.59 2.99 -7.47
CA ASN A 108 -8.40 1.87 -7.93
C ASN A 108 -7.48 0.67 -8.17
N LEU A 109 -7.57 -0.34 -7.31
CA LEU A 109 -6.71 -1.53 -7.38
C LEU A 109 -6.85 -2.28 -8.72
N PRO A 110 -8.07 -2.57 -9.22
CA PRO A 110 -8.24 -3.23 -10.51
C PRO A 110 -7.47 -2.56 -11.64
N LEU A 111 -7.55 -1.23 -11.74
CA LEU A 111 -6.87 -0.47 -12.77
C LEU A 111 -5.36 -0.46 -12.58
N LEU A 112 -4.90 -0.22 -11.35
CA LEU A 112 -3.48 -0.19 -11.03
C LEU A 112 -2.82 -1.53 -11.32
N PHE A 113 -3.36 -2.63 -10.76
CA PHE A 113 -2.77 -3.96 -10.94
C PHE A 113 -2.88 -4.48 -12.36
N SER A 114 -3.97 -4.16 -13.09
CA SER A 114 -4.08 -4.46 -14.52
C SER A 114 -2.99 -3.74 -15.34
N PHE A 115 -2.62 -2.53 -14.96
CA PHE A 115 -1.51 -1.81 -15.55
C PHE A 115 -0.17 -2.46 -15.20
N LEU A 116 0.11 -2.70 -13.90
CA LEU A 116 1.36 -3.30 -13.42
C LEU A 116 1.63 -4.65 -14.06
N LYS A 117 0.58 -5.50 -14.20
CA LYS A 117 0.67 -6.78 -14.89
C LYS A 117 1.21 -6.66 -16.32
N LYS A 118 0.79 -5.62 -17.05
CA LYS A 118 1.14 -5.40 -18.48
C LYS A 118 2.42 -4.60 -18.66
N ALA A 119 2.81 -3.81 -17.66
CA ALA A 119 3.92 -2.86 -17.81
C ALA A 119 5.30 -3.54 -17.83
N GLY A 120 5.43 -4.74 -17.26
CA GLY A 120 6.71 -5.44 -17.16
C GLY A 120 7.73 -4.78 -16.20
N ILE A 121 7.35 -3.70 -15.54
CA ILE A 121 8.21 -2.96 -14.62
C ILE A 121 8.33 -3.76 -13.32
N PRO A 122 9.54 -3.94 -12.75
CA PRO A 122 9.71 -4.50 -11.41
C PRO A 122 8.93 -3.71 -10.36
N VAL A 123 8.17 -4.43 -9.52
CA VAL A 123 7.37 -3.85 -8.45
C VAL A 123 7.85 -4.39 -7.11
N ILE A 124 8.25 -3.53 -6.22
CA ILE A 124 8.50 -3.83 -4.82
C ILE A 124 7.29 -3.32 -4.03
N TRP A 125 6.74 -4.13 -3.14
CA TRP A 125 5.68 -3.67 -2.24
C TRP A 125 6.05 -3.93 -0.81
N THR A 126 6.47 -2.86 -0.10
CA THR A 126 6.76 -2.94 1.33
C THR A 126 5.47 -2.91 2.14
N LEU A 127 5.23 -3.99 2.85
CA LEU A 127 4.07 -4.16 3.71
C LEU A 127 4.39 -3.71 5.13
N HIS A 128 3.61 -2.76 5.63
CA HIS A 128 3.69 -2.24 6.99
C HIS A 128 2.55 -2.73 7.88
N ASP A 129 1.56 -3.37 7.29
CA ASP A 129 0.37 -3.92 7.92
C ASP A 129 -0.18 -5.13 7.16
N CYS A 130 -1.30 -5.66 7.61
CA CYS A 130 -1.90 -6.88 7.05
C CYS A 130 -2.95 -6.61 5.96
N TRP A 131 -3.13 -5.38 5.49
CA TRP A 131 -4.21 -5.06 4.55
C TRP A 131 -4.11 -5.81 3.22
N ALA A 132 -2.91 -6.04 2.72
CA ALA A 132 -2.70 -6.75 1.46
C ALA A 132 -3.23 -8.18 1.50
N VAL A 133 -3.13 -8.85 2.66
CA VAL A 133 -3.45 -10.26 2.88
C VAL A 133 -4.83 -10.50 3.50
N THR A 134 -5.60 -9.45 3.76
CA THR A 134 -6.95 -9.54 4.35
C THR A 134 -8.00 -8.97 3.41
N GLY A 135 -9.28 -9.19 3.71
CA GLY A 135 -10.38 -8.54 2.98
C GLY A 135 -10.42 -7.03 3.13
N GLY A 136 -9.89 -6.49 4.24
CA GLY A 136 -9.91 -5.03 4.49
C GLY A 136 -9.30 -4.59 5.81
N CYS A 137 -8.89 -5.51 6.69
CA CYS A 137 -8.28 -5.20 7.97
C CYS A 137 -6.80 -4.88 7.81
N THR A 138 -6.30 -3.86 8.50
CA THR A 138 -4.87 -3.62 8.67
C THR A 138 -4.29 -4.43 9.84
N HIS A 139 -5.13 -4.72 10.86
CA HIS A 139 -4.77 -5.48 12.05
C HIS A 139 -5.84 -6.52 12.38
N PHE A 140 -5.48 -7.78 12.46
CA PHE A 140 -6.37 -8.88 12.83
C PHE A 140 -5.97 -9.56 14.14
N VAL A 141 -4.77 -9.33 14.64
CA VAL A 141 -4.18 -10.02 15.81
C VAL A 141 -4.99 -9.74 17.05
N TYR A 142 -5.34 -8.50 17.32
CA TYR A 142 -6.17 -8.11 18.46
C TYR A 142 -7.49 -8.90 18.55
N ASN A 143 -8.02 -9.31 17.39
CA ASN A 143 -9.26 -10.05 17.28
C ASN A 143 -9.08 -11.56 17.25
N LYS A 144 -7.83 -12.02 17.31
CA LYS A 144 -7.48 -13.45 17.15
C LYS A 144 -8.15 -14.06 15.90
N CYS A 145 -8.24 -13.29 14.82
CA CYS A 145 -8.96 -13.68 13.60
C CYS A 145 -8.04 -14.50 12.68
N GLU A 146 -8.45 -15.70 12.33
CA GLU A 146 -7.77 -16.59 11.40
C GLU A 146 -8.43 -16.66 10.02
N ASN A 147 -9.55 -15.95 9.83
CA ASN A 147 -10.34 -16.02 8.58
C ASN A 147 -9.60 -15.52 7.34
N TRP A 148 -8.57 -14.71 7.50
CA TRP A 148 -7.74 -14.23 6.39
C TRP A 148 -7.01 -15.36 5.66
N LYS A 149 -6.73 -16.47 6.31
CA LYS A 149 -6.08 -17.65 5.72
C LYS A 149 -6.97 -18.36 4.70
N THR A 150 -8.29 -18.32 4.89
CA THR A 150 -9.27 -19.11 4.13
C THR A 150 -10.23 -18.27 3.30
N GLY A 151 -10.15 -16.94 3.32
CA GLY A 151 -10.97 -16.08 2.48
C GLY A 151 -11.81 -15.03 3.19
N CYS A 152 -11.57 -14.72 4.45
CA CYS A 152 -12.29 -13.72 5.24
C CYS A 152 -13.80 -13.99 5.36
N TYR A 153 -14.22 -15.26 5.33
CA TYR A 153 -15.61 -15.66 5.57
C TYR A 153 -15.99 -15.42 7.03
N ARG A 154 -17.25 -14.99 7.27
CA ARG A 154 -17.80 -14.77 8.61
C ARG A 154 -16.95 -13.84 9.47
N CYS A 155 -16.46 -12.74 8.88
CA CYS A 155 -15.70 -11.74 9.63
C CYS A 155 -16.50 -11.28 10.85
N PRO A 156 -16.00 -11.50 12.09
CA PRO A 156 -16.74 -11.17 13.32
C PRO A 156 -16.95 -9.67 13.50
N ARG A 157 -16.25 -8.86 12.70
CA ARG A 157 -16.24 -7.39 12.79
C ARG A 157 -16.67 -6.66 11.52
N CYS A 158 -17.09 -7.37 10.47
CA CYS A 158 -17.78 -6.72 9.37
C CYS A 158 -19.09 -6.12 9.89
N GLY A 159 -19.10 -4.81 10.11
CA GLY A 159 -20.24 -4.07 10.65
C GLY A 159 -20.11 -3.59 12.10
N ASN A 160 -19.08 -3.97 12.85
CA ASN A 160 -18.88 -3.48 14.22
C ASN A 160 -18.01 -2.22 14.29
N SER A 161 -18.47 -1.24 15.09
CA SER A 161 -17.81 0.06 15.30
C SER A 161 -16.45 -0.02 16.03
N ASP A 162 -16.17 -1.14 16.70
CA ASP A 162 -15.02 -1.29 17.61
C ASP A 162 -13.68 -1.62 16.94
N THR A 163 -13.66 -1.69 15.62
CA THR A 163 -12.44 -2.01 14.83
C THR A 163 -11.64 -0.78 14.42
N GLY A 164 -11.69 0.32 15.17
CA GLY A 164 -10.98 1.54 14.80
C GLY A 164 -11.50 2.22 13.53
N GLY A 165 -12.74 1.92 13.11
CA GLY A 165 -13.38 2.56 11.97
C GLY A 165 -13.06 1.98 10.60
N GLU A 166 -12.30 0.89 10.52
CA GLU A 166 -11.82 0.35 9.25
C GLU A 166 -12.87 -0.43 8.44
N LEU A 167 -13.86 -1.05 9.09
CA LEU A 167 -14.87 -1.90 8.46
C LEU A 167 -16.29 -1.50 8.87
N LYS A 168 -16.75 -0.34 8.43
CA LYS A 168 -18.09 0.16 8.74
C LYS A 168 -19.14 -0.12 7.64
N GLY A 169 -18.81 -0.93 6.64
CA GLY A 169 -19.71 -1.17 5.51
C GLY A 169 -20.96 -1.98 5.87
N VAL A 170 -22.06 -1.62 5.26
CA VAL A 170 -23.35 -2.35 5.38
C VAL A 170 -23.27 -3.73 4.77
N PHE A 171 -22.45 -3.90 3.73
CA PHE A 171 -22.34 -5.15 2.98
C PHE A 171 -21.13 -5.99 3.41
N ARG A 172 -21.32 -7.30 3.50
CA ARG A 172 -20.26 -8.27 3.85
C ARG A 172 -19.45 -8.68 2.61
N THR A 173 -18.73 -7.76 2.03
CA THR A 173 -17.98 -7.93 0.77
C THR A 173 -16.55 -8.47 0.97
N MET A 174 -16.08 -8.62 2.20
CA MET A 174 -14.69 -8.99 2.51
C MET A 174 -14.18 -10.25 1.82
N PRO A 175 -14.95 -11.37 1.72
CA PRO A 175 -14.50 -12.55 0.99
C PRO A 175 -14.29 -12.27 -0.50
N TRP A 176 -15.18 -11.49 -1.10
CA TRP A 176 -15.06 -11.09 -2.49
C TRP A 176 -13.86 -10.15 -2.72
N VAL A 177 -13.68 -9.16 -1.84
CA VAL A 177 -12.53 -8.22 -1.88
C VAL A 177 -11.22 -8.99 -1.78
N LEU A 178 -11.10 -9.96 -0.85
CA LEU A 178 -9.88 -10.74 -0.69
C LEU A 178 -9.57 -11.57 -1.94
N ARG A 179 -10.56 -12.28 -2.49
CA ARG A 179 -10.40 -13.03 -3.76
C ARG A 179 -9.97 -12.13 -4.92
N LYS A 180 -10.51 -10.90 -4.99
CA LYS A 180 -10.11 -9.94 -6.02
C LYS A 180 -8.69 -9.45 -5.80
N LYS A 181 -8.29 -9.13 -4.56
CA LYS A 181 -6.90 -8.78 -4.25
C LYS A 181 -5.94 -9.91 -4.59
N GLU A 182 -6.23 -11.13 -4.18
CA GLU A 182 -5.46 -12.32 -4.56
C GLU A 182 -5.24 -12.35 -6.07
N ALA A 183 -6.33 -12.35 -6.86
CA ALA A 183 -6.26 -12.43 -8.31
C ALA A 183 -5.46 -11.27 -8.96
N TYR A 184 -5.56 -10.06 -8.42
CA TYR A 184 -4.81 -8.91 -8.93
C TYR A 184 -3.34 -8.98 -8.52
N ILE A 185 -3.03 -9.23 -7.27
CA ILE A 185 -1.67 -9.25 -6.72
C ILE A 185 -0.86 -10.37 -7.37
N THR A 186 -1.37 -11.60 -7.37
CA THR A 186 -0.68 -12.77 -7.93
C THR A 186 -0.53 -12.72 -9.45
N SER A 187 -1.31 -11.86 -10.12
CA SER A 187 -1.21 -11.70 -11.59
C SER A 187 -0.05 -10.82 -12.06
N VAL A 188 0.65 -10.13 -11.16
CA VAL A 188 1.78 -9.25 -11.50
C VAL A 188 3.08 -10.07 -11.47
N PRO A 189 3.72 -10.35 -12.61
CA PRO A 189 4.81 -11.32 -12.67
C PRO A 189 6.09 -10.86 -11.95
N ASN A 190 6.33 -9.55 -11.91
CA ASN A 190 7.55 -8.95 -11.36
C ASN A 190 7.29 -8.27 -10.01
N LEU A 191 6.36 -8.77 -9.23
CA LEU A 191 6.05 -8.26 -7.88
C LEU A 191 6.84 -9.05 -6.84
N THR A 192 7.49 -8.32 -5.94
CA THR A 192 8.12 -8.87 -4.73
C THR A 192 7.59 -8.10 -3.52
N PHE A 193 7.14 -8.83 -2.51
CA PHE A 193 6.85 -8.25 -1.21
C PHE A 193 8.12 -8.04 -0.40
N VAL A 194 8.19 -6.92 0.30
CA VAL A 194 9.11 -6.69 1.41
C VAL A 194 8.28 -6.58 2.68
N THR A 195 8.65 -7.34 3.71
CA THR A 195 8.01 -7.27 5.03
C THR A 195 9.00 -6.74 6.06
N VAL A 196 8.50 -5.90 6.96
CA VAL A 196 9.33 -5.22 7.97
C VAL A 196 9.66 -6.11 9.18
N SER A 197 9.19 -7.35 9.19
CA SER A 197 9.46 -8.34 10.24
C SER A 197 9.24 -9.77 9.75
N GLU A 198 9.90 -10.73 10.42
CA GLU A 198 9.70 -12.16 10.18
C GLU A 198 8.25 -12.59 10.46
N TRP A 199 7.63 -12.01 11.50
CA TRP A 199 6.23 -12.26 11.79
C TRP A 199 5.33 -11.93 10.60
N LEU A 200 5.48 -10.75 10.00
CA LEU A 200 4.66 -10.33 8.86
C LEU A 200 4.98 -11.18 7.62
N SER A 201 6.23 -11.59 7.43
CA SER A 201 6.63 -12.54 6.38
C SER A 201 5.90 -13.87 6.54
N GLY A 202 5.84 -14.43 7.75
CA GLY A 202 5.08 -15.64 8.06
C GLY A 202 3.59 -15.50 7.76
N VAL A 203 3.01 -14.34 8.08
CA VAL A 203 1.62 -14.01 7.72
C VAL A 203 1.41 -14.00 6.21
N VAL A 204 2.27 -13.32 5.45
CA VAL A 204 2.17 -13.26 3.98
C VAL A 204 2.25 -14.65 3.37
N ARG A 205 3.25 -15.45 3.75
CA ARG A 205 3.44 -16.82 3.24
C ARG A 205 2.28 -17.76 3.54
N SER A 206 1.59 -17.54 4.65
CA SER A 206 0.42 -18.34 5.06
C SER A 206 -0.90 -17.81 4.48
N SER A 207 -0.88 -16.74 3.68
CA SER A 207 -2.07 -16.09 3.13
C SER A 207 -2.38 -16.55 1.70
N VAL A 208 -3.52 -16.10 1.18
CA VAL A 208 -3.93 -16.34 -0.21
C VAL A 208 -2.97 -15.77 -1.26
N VAL A 209 -2.10 -14.83 -0.88
CA VAL A 209 -1.07 -14.25 -1.77
C VAL A 209 0.32 -14.83 -1.50
N GLY A 210 0.43 -15.92 -0.75
CA GLY A 210 1.70 -16.53 -0.34
C GLY A 210 2.59 -17.05 -1.47
N SER A 211 2.07 -17.14 -2.70
CA SER A 211 2.84 -17.47 -3.91
C SER A 211 3.73 -16.32 -4.40
N VAL A 212 3.50 -15.09 -3.97
CA VAL A 212 4.34 -13.93 -4.32
C VAL A 212 5.66 -14.00 -3.55
N PRO A 213 6.82 -13.81 -4.20
CA PRO A 213 8.11 -13.75 -3.52
C PRO A 213 8.10 -12.74 -2.37
N VAL A 214 8.67 -13.12 -1.21
CA VAL A 214 8.74 -12.26 -0.04
C VAL A 214 10.14 -12.21 0.53
N GLN A 215 10.62 -11.01 0.84
CA GLN A 215 11.88 -10.75 1.53
C GLN A 215 11.60 -10.01 2.84
N VAL A 216 12.42 -10.25 3.85
CA VAL A 216 12.35 -9.52 5.13
C VAL A 216 13.44 -8.45 5.12
N ILE A 217 13.02 -7.20 5.25
CA ILE A 217 13.91 -6.05 5.42
C ILE A 217 13.33 -5.20 6.54
N SER A 218 13.96 -5.24 7.71
CA SER A 218 13.53 -4.46 8.85
C SER A 218 13.65 -2.96 8.60
N ASN A 219 12.78 -2.18 9.22
CA ASN A 219 12.90 -0.73 9.17
C ASN A 219 14.23 -0.30 9.79
N GLY A 220 14.94 0.60 9.11
CA GLY A 220 16.12 1.25 9.64
C GLY A 220 15.76 2.32 10.68
N VAL A 221 16.72 2.68 11.49
CA VAL A 221 16.66 3.83 12.40
C VAL A 221 17.93 4.67 12.23
N ASP A 222 17.78 5.99 12.23
CA ASP A 222 18.93 6.89 12.21
C ASP A 222 19.63 6.86 13.57
N SER A 223 20.76 6.15 13.64
CA SER A 223 21.56 5.99 14.85
C SER A 223 22.25 7.28 15.32
N THR A 224 22.30 8.32 14.51
CA THR A 224 22.80 9.62 14.93
C THR A 224 21.78 10.39 15.75
N ARG A 225 20.48 10.08 15.56
CA ARG A 225 19.36 10.69 16.29
C ARG A 225 18.84 9.81 17.42
N PHE A 226 18.90 8.48 17.25
CA PHE A 226 18.41 7.49 18.19
C PHE A 226 19.56 6.61 18.64
N TYR A 227 20.20 6.98 19.73
CA TYR A 227 21.34 6.27 20.33
C TYR A 227 21.06 5.97 21.80
N PRO A 228 21.62 4.87 22.34
CA PRO A 228 21.52 4.58 23.77
C PRO A 228 22.09 5.73 24.60
N ARG A 229 21.32 6.22 25.55
CA ARG A 229 21.81 7.21 26.50
C ARG A 229 22.59 6.50 27.60
N THR A 230 23.81 6.94 27.83
CA THR A 230 24.71 6.39 28.88
C THR A 230 24.72 7.24 30.13
N ASP A 231 23.95 8.32 30.16
CA ASP A 231 23.92 9.36 31.18
C ASP A 231 22.64 9.32 32.06
N ILE A 232 22.00 8.12 32.19
CA ILE A 232 20.85 7.89 33.09
C ILE A 232 21.27 7.01 34.23
#